data_61187b2a306e639836b8bcab0a3236bc
#
_entry.id   61187b2a306e639836b8bcab0a3236bc
#
_cell.length_a   1.000
_cell.length_b   1.000
_cell.length_c   1.000
_cell.angle_alpha   90.00
_cell.angle_beta   90.00
_cell.angle_gamma   90.00
#
_symmetry.space_group_name_H-M   'P 1'
#
loop_
_entity.id
_entity.type
_entity.pdbx_description
1 polymer ?
#
loop_
_entity_poly.entity_id
_entity_poly.type
_entity_poly.pdbx_seq_one_letter_code
_entity_poly.pdbx_strand_id
1 'polypeptide(L)'
;SADHAILPGYSRLIVDEAHLLEKSAYQFFANEFSYFSIKQHLDTLFYEGRKKTGLLVDLKHHLVKHDGSWKNKVADQIDYLQDDIHGLQSTTVEFFKRFRLDYDNELQNAKFTYKRLFHAHDGVFENTRPELYKLVTELSEVSNSLQRIIKAIQNVQEEIDAPSIEEWLTRALSTSMEIEGSLN
;
A
#
# COMPACT_ATOMS: atom_id res chain seq x y z
N SER A 1 20.18 -11.64 -12.22
CA SER A 1 19.49 -12.26 -13.36
C SER A 1 18.96 -13.60 -12.89
N ALA A 2 17.72 -13.66 -12.46
CA ALA A 2 17.06 -14.90 -12.12
C ALA A 2 16.21 -15.32 -13.32
N ASP A 3 16.62 -16.39 -13.97
CA ASP A 3 15.84 -17.11 -14.94
C ASP A 3 14.62 -17.73 -14.26
N HIS A 4 13.55 -16.95 -14.11
CA HIS A 4 12.23 -17.49 -13.81
C HIS A 4 11.47 -17.76 -15.11
N ALA A 5 12.08 -18.56 -15.99
CA ALA A 5 11.36 -19.11 -17.13
C ALA A 5 10.34 -20.12 -16.61
N ILE A 6 9.07 -19.71 -16.55
CA ILE A 6 7.94 -20.59 -16.17
C ILE A 6 7.78 -21.72 -17.21
N LEU A 7 8.30 -21.52 -18.42
CA LEU A 7 8.23 -22.50 -19.51
C LEU A 7 9.65 -22.96 -19.88
N PRO A 8 9.84 -24.26 -20.21
CA PRO A 8 11.09 -24.75 -20.74
C PRO A 8 11.40 -24.09 -22.09
N GLY A 9 12.68 -24.06 -22.49
CA GLY A 9 13.09 -23.49 -23.77
C GLY A 9 12.33 -24.14 -24.93
N TYR A 10 11.73 -23.34 -25.78
CA TYR A 10 10.97 -23.81 -26.96
C TYR A 10 11.41 -23.04 -28.20
N SER A 11 11.38 -23.73 -29.36
CA SER A 11 11.69 -23.12 -30.65
C SER A 11 10.44 -22.62 -31.39
N ARG A 12 9.26 -23.07 -30.97
CA ARG A 12 7.96 -22.66 -31.52
C ARG A 12 6.93 -22.66 -30.40
N LEU A 13 6.09 -21.62 -30.38
CA LEU A 13 4.97 -21.46 -29.46
C LEU A 13 3.68 -21.40 -30.26
N ILE A 14 2.72 -22.26 -29.92
CA ILE A 14 1.36 -22.21 -30.43
C ILE A 14 0.48 -21.77 -29.25
N VAL A 15 -0.20 -20.66 -29.44
CA VAL A 15 -1.12 -20.11 -28.42
C VAL A 15 -2.54 -20.36 -28.89
N ASP A 16 -3.25 -21.23 -28.16
CA ASP A 16 -4.68 -21.38 -28.33
C ASP A 16 -5.41 -20.21 -27.66
N GLU A 17 -6.54 -19.80 -28.19
CA GLU A 17 -7.32 -18.65 -27.71
C GLU A 17 -6.48 -17.36 -27.62
N ALA A 18 -5.63 -17.09 -28.62
CA ALA A 18 -4.70 -15.96 -28.63
C ALA A 18 -5.37 -14.59 -28.41
N HIS A 19 -6.67 -14.49 -28.70
CA HIS A 19 -7.46 -13.27 -28.44
C HIS A 19 -7.63 -12.95 -26.93
N LEU A 20 -7.40 -13.93 -26.05
CA LEU A 20 -7.42 -13.74 -24.60
C LEU A 20 -6.06 -13.28 -24.05
N LEU A 21 -5.00 -13.35 -24.85
CA LEU A 21 -3.64 -13.09 -24.43
C LEU A 21 -3.46 -11.64 -23.96
N GLU A 22 -4.04 -10.70 -24.69
CA GLU A 22 -4.03 -9.29 -24.31
C GLU A 22 -4.74 -9.06 -22.97
N LYS A 23 -5.93 -9.64 -22.79
CA LYS A 23 -6.66 -9.54 -21.53
C LYS A 23 -5.90 -10.17 -20.36
N SER A 24 -5.28 -11.33 -20.57
CA SER A 24 -4.47 -12.01 -19.56
C SER A 24 -3.22 -11.21 -19.22
N ALA A 25 -2.55 -10.61 -20.21
CA ALA A 25 -1.42 -9.73 -20.01
C ALA A 25 -1.81 -8.49 -19.18
N TYR A 26 -2.93 -7.84 -19.52
CA TYR A 26 -3.45 -6.74 -18.72
C TYR A 26 -3.73 -7.16 -17.28
N GLN A 27 -4.35 -8.29 -17.05
CA GLN A 27 -4.64 -8.76 -15.69
C GLN A 27 -3.36 -9.11 -14.91
N PHE A 28 -2.33 -9.60 -15.59
CA PHE A 28 -1.07 -9.98 -14.96
C PHE A 28 -0.17 -8.79 -14.65
N PHE A 29 -0.15 -7.78 -15.52
CA PHE A 29 0.73 -6.61 -15.39
C PHE A 29 0.04 -5.37 -14.82
N ALA A 30 -1.28 -5.38 -14.68
CA ALA A 30 -2.02 -4.25 -14.12
C ALA A 30 -1.83 -4.18 -12.61
N ASN A 31 -1.36 -3.05 -12.13
CA ASN A 31 -1.42 -2.73 -10.72
C ASN A 31 -2.80 -2.17 -10.37
N GLU A 32 -3.38 -2.66 -9.29
CA GLU A 32 -4.65 -2.16 -8.80
C GLU A 32 -4.42 -1.06 -7.77
N PHE A 33 -4.92 0.14 -8.08
CA PHE A 33 -4.91 1.27 -7.18
C PHE A 33 -6.36 1.60 -6.82
N SER A 34 -6.80 1.19 -5.64
CA SER A 34 -8.17 1.36 -5.20
C SER A 34 -8.27 1.97 -3.81
N TYR A 35 -9.37 2.69 -3.55
CA TYR A 35 -9.67 3.21 -2.22
C TYR A 35 -9.68 2.12 -1.15
N PHE A 36 -10.28 0.97 -1.46
CA PHE A 36 -10.42 -0.13 -0.51
C PHE A 36 -9.08 -0.78 -0.19
N SER A 37 -8.21 -0.97 -1.19
CA SER A 37 -6.87 -1.53 -1.01
C SER A 37 -6.05 -0.63 -0.08
N ILE A 38 -5.93 0.66 -0.41
CA ILE A 38 -5.19 1.62 0.42
C ILE A 38 -5.75 1.68 1.84
N LYS A 39 -7.07 1.82 1.95
CA LYS A 39 -7.72 1.86 3.26
C LYS A 39 -7.42 0.62 4.08
N GLN A 40 -7.49 -0.57 3.49
CA GLN A 40 -7.22 -1.83 4.18
C GLN A 40 -5.78 -1.89 4.72
N HIS A 41 -4.79 -1.47 3.91
CA HIS A 41 -3.40 -1.44 4.34
C HIS A 41 -3.18 -0.46 5.50
N LEU A 42 -3.75 0.74 5.40
CA LEU A 42 -3.66 1.75 6.47
C LEU A 42 -4.37 1.28 7.76
N ASP A 43 -5.56 0.71 7.65
CA ASP A 43 -6.31 0.18 8.79
C ASP A 43 -5.58 -1.01 9.46
N THR A 44 -4.85 -1.82 8.68
CA THR A 44 -4.00 -2.90 9.20
C THR A 44 -2.86 -2.33 10.05
N LEU A 45 -2.29 -1.22 9.63
CA LEU A 45 -1.24 -0.53 10.39
C LEU A 45 -1.81 0.17 11.62
N PHE A 46 -2.84 0.99 11.42
CA PHE A 46 -3.45 1.76 12.48
C PHE A 46 -4.89 2.15 12.14
N TYR A 47 -5.82 1.80 13.01
CA TYR A 47 -7.22 2.17 12.93
C TYR A 47 -7.66 2.86 14.22
N GLU A 48 -8.22 4.06 14.10
CA GLU A 48 -8.79 4.82 15.20
C GLU A 48 -10.33 4.83 15.11
N GLY A 49 -10.96 3.87 15.83
CA GLY A 49 -12.41 3.80 15.98
C GLY A 49 -12.82 4.01 17.45
N ARG A 50 -13.74 3.20 17.96
CA ARG A 50 -14.06 3.18 19.40
C ARG A 50 -12.87 2.76 20.26
N LYS A 51 -11.98 1.96 19.70
CA LYS A 51 -10.69 1.56 20.27
C LYS A 51 -9.65 1.68 19.18
N LYS A 52 -8.42 2.06 19.56
CA LYS A 52 -7.27 2.03 18.66
C LYS A 52 -6.84 0.58 18.46
N THR A 53 -6.63 0.17 17.22
CA THR A 53 -6.22 -1.19 16.84
C THR A 53 -5.21 -1.13 15.69
N GLY A 54 -4.55 -2.25 15.40
CA GLY A 54 -3.60 -2.41 14.31
C GLY A 54 -2.19 -2.70 14.78
N LEU A 55 -1.31 -3.00 13.81
CA LEU A 55 0.06 -3.44 14.08
C LEU A 55 0.87 -2.47 14.96
N LEU A 56 0.67 -1.16 14.78
CA LEU A 56 1.38 -0.15 15.58
C LEU A 56 0.93 -0.13 17.04
N VAL A 57 -0.35 -0.39 17.29
CA VAL A 57 -0.89 -0.48 18.65
C VAL A 57 -0.37 -1.75 19.34
N ASP A 58 -0.38 -2.87 18.62
CA ASP A 58 0.15 -4.14 19.13
C ASP A 58 1.62 -4.02 19.49
N LEU A 59 2.43 -3.43 18.59
CA LEU A 59 3.85 -3.18 18.86
C LEU A 59 4.04 -2.33 20.11
N LYS A 60 3.29 -1.24 20.24
CA LYS A 60 3.40 -0.34 21.40
C LYS A 60 3.11 -1.08 22.72
N HIS A 61 2.11 -1.98 22.72
CA HIS A 61 1.82 -2.83 23.87
C HIS A 61 2.94 -3.82 24.19
N HIS A 62 3.64 -4.34 23.18
CA HIS A 62 4.80 -5.21 23.39
C HIS A 62 5.98 -4.42 23.96
N LEU A 63 6.25 -3.21 23.46
CA LEU A 63 7.35 -2.37 23.91
C LEU A 63 7.28 -2.05 25.41
N VAL A 64 6.07 -1.88 25.96
CA VAL A 64 5.90 -1.59 27.40
C VAL A 64 6.44 -2.71 28.29
N LYS A 65 6.46 -3.95 27.81
CA LYS A 65 6.88 -5.15 28.57
C LYS A 65 8.40 -5.35 28.60
N HIS A 66 9.14 -4.59 27.80
CA HIS A 66 10.60 -4.74 27.69
C HIS A 66 11.32 -3.56 28.32
N ASP A 67 12.51 -3.81 28.88
CA ASP A 67 13.40 -2.79 29.39
C ASP A 67 14.47 -2.45 28.35
N GLY A 68 14.72 -1.15 28.14
CA GLY A 68 15.73 -0.68 27.21
C GLY A 68 15.49 0.77 26.76
N SER A 69 16.55 1.52 26.54
CA SER A 69 16.45 2.93 26.10
C SER A 69 15.92 3.07 24.68
N TRP A 70 16.07 2.03 23.85
CA TRP A 70 15.62 1.99 22.48
C TRP A 70 14.08 2.05 22.34
N LYS A 71 13.35 1.52 23.35
CA LYS A 71 11.87 1.46 23.32
C LYS A 71 11.23 2.84 23.22
N ASN A 72 11.76 3.85 23.90
CA ASN A 72 11.21 5.19 23.87
C ASN A 72 11.32 5.79 22.47
N LYS A 73 12.48 5.63 21.82
CA LYS A 73 12.70 6.09 20.45
C LYS A 73 11.75 5.41 19.45
N VAL A 74 11.51 4.10 19.60
CA VAL A 74 10.57 3.38 18.75
C VAL A 74 9.14 3.80 19.05
N ALA A 75 8.79 4.01 20.33
CA ALA A 75 7.46 4.50 20.71
C ALA A 75 7.16 5.87 20.11
N ASP A 76 8.11 6.80 20.14
CA ASP A 76 7.97 8.13 19.51
C ASP A 76 7.78 7.99 17.99
N GLN A 77 8.53 7.10 17.33
CA GLN A 77 8.37 6.85 15.90
C GLN A 77 6.99 6.25 15.57
N ILE A 78 6.46 5.39 16.43
CA ILE A 78 5.10 4.85 16.27
C ILE A 78 4.07 5.97 16.38
N ASP A 79 4.20 6.88 17.34
CA ASP A 79 3.25 7.98 17.52
C ASP A 79 3.23 8.89 16.29
N TYR A 80 4.39 9.29 15.77
CA TYR A 80 4.48 10.05 14.52
C TYR A 80 3.85 9.31 13.34
N LEU A 81 4.14 8.01 13.20
CA LEU A 81 3.57 7.23 12.10
C LEU A 81 2.04 7.08 12.22
N GLN A 82 1.48 7.00 13.43
CA GLN A 82 0.03 6.98 13.64
C GLN A 82 -0.62 8.29 13.18
N ASP A 83 0.01 9.43 13.47
CA ASP A 83 -0.47 10.75 13.03
C ASP A 83 -0.39 10.88 11.50
N ASP A 84 0.71 10.42 10.88
CA ASP A 84 0.88 10.40 9.43
C ASP A 84 -0.20 9.53 8.76
N ILE A 85 -0.48 8.34 9.29
CA ILE A 85 -1.54 7.45 8.77
C ILE A 85 -2.91 8.12 8.89
N HIS A 86 -3.20 8.79 9.98
CA HIS A 86 -4.47 9.50 10.17
C HIS A 86 -4.63 10.62 9.12
N GLY A 87 -3.58 11.40 8.88
CA GLY A 87 -3.55 12.40 7.80
C GLY A 87 -3.78 11.78 6.43
N LEU A 88 -3.05 10.71 6.13
CA LEU A 88 -3.12 9.99 4.86
C LEU A 88 -4.51 9.35 4.60
N GLN A 89 -5.19 8.85 5.63
CA GLN A 89 -6.58 8.38 5.50
C GLN A 89 -7.50 9.49 4.99
N SER A 90 -7.35 10.72 5.49
CA SER A 90 -8.11 11.89 5.05
C SER A 90 -7.76 12.26 3.60
N THR A 91 -6.48 12.31 3.25
CA THR A 91 -5.99 12.58 1.89
C THR A 91 -6.52 11.53 0.90
N THR A 92 -6.54 10.25 1.30
CA THR A 92 -7.10 9.16 0.49
C THR A 92 -8.57 9.39 0.17
N VAL A 93 -9.39 9.73 1.17
CA VAL A 93 -10.82 10.02 0.98
C VAL A 93 -11.02 11.21 0.03
N GLU A 94 -10.26 12.28 0.20
CA GLU A 94 -10.36 13.49 -0.63
C GLU A 94 -9.97 13.22 -2.07
N PHE A 95 -8.87 12.50 -2.29
CA PHE A 95 -8.42 12.09 -3.62
C PHE A 95 -9.50 11.29 -4.36
N PHE A 96 -10.02 10.23 -3.75
CA PHE A 96 -11.01 9.39 -4.42
C PHE A 96 -12.37 10.07 -4.63
N LYS A 97 -12.75 11.01 -3.76
CA LYS A 97 -13.92 11.88 -4.01
C LYS A 97 -13.71 12.75 -5.26
N ARG A 98 -12.55 13.38 -5.38
CA ARG A 98 -12.20 14.24 -6.52
C ARG A 98 -12.11 13.45 -7.81
N PHE A 99 -11.38 12.33 -7.77
CA PHE A 99 -11.26 11.39 -8.87
C PHE A 99 -12.62 10.93 -9.40
N ARG A 100 -13.54 10.60 -8.48
CA ARG A 100 -14.91 10.21 -8.85
C ARG A 100 -15.65 11.35 -9.55
N LEU A 101 -15.53 12.58 -9.09
CA LEU A 101 -16.19 13.73 -9.73
C LEU A 101 -15.67 13.95 -11.16
N ASP A 102 -14.36 13.89 -11.37
CA ASP A 102 -13.76 14.03 -12.70
C ASP A 102 -14.22 12.86 -13.61
N TYR A 103 -14.25 11.63 -13.07
CA TYR A 103 -14.72 10.46 -13.80
C TYR A 103 -16.21 10.53 -14.15
N ASP A 104 -17.07 10.91 -13.20
CA ASP A 104 -18.52 11.04 -13.43
C ASP A 104 -18.85 12.14 -14.46
N ASN A 105 -18.11 13.24 -14.47
CA ASN A 105 -18.26 14.30 -15.48
C ASN A 105 -17.93 13.79 -16.89
N GLU A 106 -16.93 12.95 -17.03
CA GLU A 106 -16.58 12.33 -18.32
C GLU A 106 -17.58 11.27 -18.75
N LEU A 107 -18.17 10.52 -17.81
CA LEU A 107 -19.17 9.50 -18.11
C LEU A 107 -20.52 10.08 -18.56
N GLN A 108 -20.87 11.30 -18.20
CA GLN A 108 -22.14 11.94 -18.65
C GLN A 108 -22.27 11.97 -20.17
N ASN A 109 -21.15 11.91 -20.89
CA ASN A 109 -21.08 11.86 -22.35
C ASN A 109 -20.99 10.45 -22.92
N ALA A 110 -20.86 9.41 -22.10
CA ALA A 110 -20.67 8.03 -22.55
C ALA A 110 -21.89 7.16 -22.24
N LYS A 111 -22.63 6.76 -23.28
CA LYS A 111 -23.70 5.77 -23.14
C LYS A 111 -23.09 4.40 -22.87
N PHE A 112 -23.25 3.86 -21.64
CA PHE A 112 -23.02 2.46 -21.29
C PHE A 112 -21.56 1.96 -21.29
N THR A 113 -20.63 2.59 -20.55
CA THR A 113 -19.30 2.01 -20.39
C THR A 113 -18.95 1.88 -18.90
N TYR A 114 -18.89 0.64 -18.38
CA TYR A 114 -18.40 0.34 -17.02
C TYR A 114 -16.87 0.38 -16.91
N LYS A 115 -16.16 0.39 -18.04
CA LYS A 115 -14.70 0.49 -18.12
C LYS A 115 -14.32 1.46 -19.21
N ARG A 116 -13.44 2.39 -18.93
CA ARG A 116 -12.87 3.32 -19.88
C ARG A 116 -11.35 3.27 -19.82
N LEU A 117 -10.71 3.22 -20.96
CA LEU A 117 -9.26 3.34 -21.08
C LEU A 117 -8.93 4.83 -21.19
N PHE A 118 -8.02 5.29 -20.34
CA PHE A 118 -7.43 6.62 -20.39
C PHE A 118 -5.96 6.52 -20.77
N HIS A 119 -5.49 7.46 -21.56
CA HIS A 119 -4.09 7.58 -21.90
C HIS A 119 -3.44 8.68 -21.06
N ALA A 120 -2.13 8.59 -20.85
CA ALA A 120 -1.38 9.53 -20.01
C ALA A 120 -1.50 11.01 -20.45
N HIS A 121 -1.84 11.25 -21.72
CA HIS A 121 -2.03 12.59 -22.29
C HIS A 121 -3.49 13.06 -22.28
N ASP A 122 -4.43 12.23 -21.80
CA ASP A 122 -5.81 12.65 -21.64
C ASP A 122 -5.92 13.67 -20.52
N GLY A 123 -6.49 14.84 -20.77
CA GLY A 123 -6.62 15.93 -19.80
C GLY A 123 -7.66 15.68 -18.70
N VAL A 124 -8.33 14.53 -18.71
CA VAL A 124 -9.47 14.20 -17.83
C VAL A 124 -9.12 14.31 -16.34
N PHE A 125 -7.90 13.96 -15.97
CA PHE A 125 -7.45 13.93 -14.57
C PHE A 125 -6.49 15.08 -14.23
N GLU A 126 -6.41 16.14 -15.03
CA GLU A 126 -5.51 17.27 -14.74
C GLU A 126 -5.81 17.90 -13.38
N ASN A 127 -7.09 18.03 -13.03
CA ASN A 127 -7.51 18.59 -11.74
C ASN A 127 -7.24 17.66 -10.54
N THR A 128 -7.17 16.35 -10.77
CA THR A 128 -6.92 15.34 -9.74
C THR A 128 -5.43 14.99 -9.59
N ARG A 129 -4.60 15.40 -10.56
CA ARG A 129 -3.17 15.10 -10.57
C ARG A 129 -2.40 15.61 -9.34
N PRO A 130 -2.61 16.85 -8.85
CA PRO A 130 -1.93 17.33 -7.65
C PRO A 130 -2.25 16.48 -6.41
N GLU A 131 -3.50 16.10 -6.24
CA GLU A 131 -3.97 15.25 -5.14
C GLU A 131 -3.39 13.83 -5.24
N LEU A 132 -3.23 13.30 -6.47
CA LEU A 132 -2.56 12.03 -6.69
C LEU A 132 -1.09 12.08 -6.26
N TYR A 133 -0.36 13.13 -6.67
CA TYR A 133 1.03 13.30 -6.26
C TYR A 133 1.18 13.43 -4.75
N LYS A 134 0.27 14.18 -4.11
CA LYS A 134 0.24 14.30 -2.66
C LYS A 134 0.02 12.92 -2.01
N LEU A 135 -0.99 12.18 -2.46
CA LEU A 135 -1.31 10.84 -1.94
C LEU A 135 -0.13 9.86 -2.09
N VAL A 136 0.51 9.83 -3.27
CA VAL A 136 1.68 8.97 -3.53
C VAL A 136 2.86 9.36 -2.64
N THR A 137 3.10 10.65 -2.44
CA THR A 137 4.16 11.15 -1.56
C THR A 137 3.92 10.73 -0.11
N GLU A 138 2.73 10.96 0.42
CA GLU A 138 2.37 10.58 1.80
C GLU A 138 2.41 9.07 2.01
N LEU A 139 1.95 8.26 1.04
CA LEU A 139 2.09 6.80 1.06
C LEU A 139 3.56 6.36 1.13
N SER A 140 4.42 7.00 0.34
CA SER A 140 5.87 6.71 0.36
C SER A 140 6.50 7.08 1.70
N GLU A 141 6.09 8.18 2.32
CA GLU A 141 6.56 8.60 3.64
C GLU A 141 6.14 7.61 4.73
N VAL A 142 4.89 7.15 4.71
CA VAL A 142 4.38 6.11 5.61
C VAL A 142 5.15 4.80 5.43
N SER A 143 5.37 4.34 4.19
CA SER A 143 6.17 3.13 3.91
C SER A 143 7.59 3.27 4.45
N ASN A 144 8.27 4.38 4.17
CA ASN A 144 9.62 4.64 4.66
C ASN A 144 9.70 4.69 6.20
N SER A 145 8.70 5.27 6.86
CA SER A 145 8.64 5.34 8.32
C SER A 145 8.39 3.96 8.94
N LEU A 146 7.52 3.15 8.34
CA LEU A 146 7.29 1.76 8.74
C LEU A 146 8.57 0.93 8.61
N GLN A 147 9.30 1.05 7.50
CA GLN A 147 10.58 0.35 7.31
C GLN A 147 11.63 0.73 8.34
N ARG A 148 11.68 2.01 8.77
CA ARG A 148 12.59 2.43 9.84
C ARG A 148 12.25 1.75 11.17
N ILE A 149 10.96 1.63 11.51
CA ILE A 149 10.50 0.91 12.70
C ILE A 149 10.86 -0.58 12.61
N ILE A 150 10.57 -1.22 11.45
CA ILE A 150 10.92 -2.63 11.21
C ILE A 150 12.43 -2.86 11.44
N LYS A 151 13.28 -2.03 10.83
CA LYS A 151 14.74 -2.12 11.01
C LYS A 151 15.17 -1.90 12.46
N ALA A 152 14.54 -0.96 13.17
CA ALA A 152 14.83 -0.71 14.58
C ALA A 152 14.50 -1.93 15.45
N ILE A 153 13.40 -2.61 15.18
CA ILE A 153 13.00 -3.84 15.88
C ILE A 153 13.91 -5.01 15.51
N GLN A 154 14.26 -5.19 14.24
CA GLN A 154 15.18 -6.24 13.79
C GLN A 154 16.55 -6.13 14.47
N ASN A 155 17.06 -4.91 14.65
CA ASN A 155 18.36 -4.69 15.30
C ASN A 155 18.39 -5.07 16.78
N VAL A 156 17.23 -5.14 17.44
CA VAL A 156 17.12 -5.52 18.87
C VAL A 156 16.41 -6.86 19.06
N GLN A 157 16.06 -7.55 17.97
CA GLN A 157 15.31 -8.81 18.00
C GLN A 157 16.03 -9.89 18.81
N GLU A 158 17.38 -9.95 18.74
CA GLU A 158 18.18 -10.91 19.52
C GLU A 158 18.09 -10.66 21.03
N GLU A 159 17.82 -9.42 21.43
CA GLU A 159 17.62 -9.04 22.84
C GLU A 159 16.17 -9.28 23.30
N ILE A 160 15.24 -9.41 22.33
CA ILE A 160 13.82 -9.60 22.55
C ILE A 160 13.43 -11.01 22.11
N ASP A 161 13.67 -12.00 22.96
CA ASP A 161 13.19 -13.38 22.73
C ASP A 161 11.66 -13.45 22.94
N ALA A 162 10.89 -12.96 21.96
CA ALA A 162 9.43 -12.96 22.00
C ALA A 162 8.85 -13.39 20.65
N PRO A 163 8.20 -14.57 20.56
CA PRO A 163 7.51 -15.03 19.33
C PRO A 163 6.52 -14.03 18.76
N SER A 164 5.89 -13.23 19.61
CA SER A 164 4.95 -12.17 19.20
C SER A 164 5.61 -11.05 18.39
N ILE A 165 6.90 -10.79 18.57
CA ILE A 165 7.65 -9.80 17.77
C ILE A 165 7.97 -10.37 16.39
N GLU A 166 8.27 -11.66 16.28
CA GLU A 166 8.48 -12.32 14.98
C GLU A 166 7.20 -12.32 14.14
N GLU A 167 6.07 -12.62 14.77
CA GLU A 167 4.77 -12.54 14.09
C GLU A 167 4.46 -11.10 13.65
N TRP A 168 4.71 -10.14 14.53
CA TRP A 168 4.55 -8.72 14.20
C TRP A 168 5.44 -8.31 13.00
N LEU A 169 6.72 -8.68 13.02
CA LEU A 169 7.66 -8.38 11.94
C LEU A 169 7.20 -8.96 10.60
N THR A 170 6.74 -10.22 10.60
CA THR A 170 6.24 -10.87 9.40
C THR A 170 5.05 -10.11 8.80
N ARG A 171 4.09 -9.73 9.63
CA ARG A 171 2.91 -8.97 9.20
C ARG A 171 3.27 -7.55 8.74
N ALA A 172 4.16 -6.86 9.45
CA ALA A 172 4.62 -5.52 9.11
C ALA A 172 5.38 -5.50 7.78
N LEU A 173 6.24 -6.49 7.52
CA LEU A 173 6.93 -6.65 6.24
C LEU A 173 5.94 -6.89 5.09
N SER A 174 4.97 -7.80 5.27
CA SER A 174 3.93 -8.03 4.26
C SER A 174 3.17 -6.76 3.92
N THR A 175 2.70 -6.02 4.95
CA THR A 175 1.96 -4.76 4.73
C THR A 175 2.83 -3.69 4.07
N SER A 176 4.12 -3.59 4.41
CA SER A 176 5.05 -2.67 3.75
C SER A 176 5.20 -2.99 2.26
N MET A 177 5.33 -4.27 1.90
CA MET A 177 5.42 -4.71 0.50
C MET A 177 4.13 -4.44 -0.28
N GLU A 178 2.97 -4.61 0.34
CA GLU A 178 1.67 -4.32 -0.26
C GLU A 178 1.48 -2.82 -0.54
N ILE A 179 1.90 -1.95 0.40
CA ILE A 179 1.90 -0.49 0.20
C ILE A 179 2.85 -0.11 -0.94
N GLU A 180 4.07 -0.65 -0.97
CA GLU A 180 5.03 -0.41 -2.05
C GLU A 180 4.52 -0.92 -3.41
N GLY A 181 3.85 -2.08 -3.43
CA GLY A 181 3.19 -2.60 -4.63
C GLY A 181 2.10 -1.67 -5.17
N SER A 182 1.44 -0.91 -4.30
CA SER A 182 0.44 0.09 -4.70
C SER A 182 1.07 1.38 -5.28
N LEU A 183 2.38 1.58 -5.10
CA LEU A 183 3.11 2.76 -5.58
C LEU A 183 3.79 2.54 -6.94
N ASN A 184 3.94 1.28 -7.38
CA ASN A 184 4.59 0.89 -8.64
C ASN A 184 3.56 0.53 -9.71
#